data_bbae9b2b8175929f1b8e563d590c8a79
#
_entry.id   bbae9b2b8175929f1b8e563d590c8a79
#
_cell.length_a   1.000
_cell.length_b   1.000
_cell.length_c   1.000
_cell.angle_alpha   90.00
_cell.angle_beta   90.00
_cell.angle_gamma   90.00
#
_symmetry.space_group_name_H-M   'P 1'
#
loop_
_entity.id
_entity.type
_entity.pdbx_description
1 polymer ?
#
loop_
_entity_poly.entity_id
_entity_poly.type
_entity_poly.pdbx_seq_one_letter_code
_entity_poly.pdbx_strand_id
1 'polypeptide(L)'
;MQLDLKTIVNVQVNLASRSAARKGFNVALILGPSKAISTGERVKIYTSVAAMLQDGFTTDNPEYTAASLYFSATSGPTKLAVGAKGEAESFLAAAKACREKNGEWYVLIPLEAKDADILQLAEWAEAASPDTLLAYTTSDDSNLSNTVTGEVGEQTDAIFKRLKSKNYRRSFGMYSGTSHAVAAVMGYAMGQNTGLNNSAFTLAYKKLPGVVTDDLSETQVQYVCGDSETAGVNGNVYVRRSDAYDVLQEGCMADGTYFDEVLNLDMLKNEIVLSVMDLLTSQPKIPDTEPGVNSIVAVINTACEKFVNSGFIAPGVWNGGTVLTLKNGTTLDAGYIVLSEPVADQSQADRDARKAPPIYVCIKTAGAIHYVTIAVNVNR
;
A
#
# COMPACT_ATOMS: atom_id res chain seq x y z
N MET A 1 11.64 -14.30 16.69
CA MET A 1 12.35 -13.69 15.54
C MET A 1 11.99 -14.52 14.32
N GLN A 2 11.37 -13.93 13.32
CA GLN A 2 10.97 -14.64 12.10
C GLN A 2 12.08 -14.45 11.05
N LEU A 3 12.63 -15.53 10.53
CA LEU A 3 13.67 -15.47 9.50
C LEU A 3 13.07 -15.06 8.16
N ASP A 4 13.80 -14.22 7.40
CA ASP A 4 13.32 -13.66 6.13
C ASP A 4 13.50 -14.69 4.99
N LEU A 5 12.42 -14.99 4.26
CA LEU A 5 12.43 -15.90 3.11
C LEU A 5 13.20 -15.36 1.90
N LYS A 6 13.54 -14.07 1.87
CA LYS A 6 14.32 -13.43 0.79
C LYS A 6 15.71 -14.04 0.60
N THR A 7 16.27 -14.61 1.64
CA THR A 7 17.56 -15.31 1.53
C THR A 7 17.45 -16.57 0.68
N ILE A 8 16.23 -17.10 0.49
CA ILE A 8 15.93 -18.30 -0.29
C ILE A 8 15.23 -17.93 -1.61
N VAL A 9 14.21 -17.09 -1.56
CA VAL A 9 13.46 -16.61 -2.73
C VAL A 9 13.55 -15.10 -2.79
N ASN A 10 14.30 -14.56 -3.75
CA ASN A 10 14.47 -13.12 -3.95
C ASN A 10 13.66 -12.68 -5.18
N VAL A 11 12.50 -12.09 -4.94
CA VAL A 11 11.68 -11.46 -5.99
C VAL A 11 12.00 -9.96 -5.99
N GLN A 12 12.63 -9.49 -7.05
CA GLN A 12 12.88 -8.07 -7.28
C GLN A 12 11.83 -7.53 -8.23
N VAL A 13 10.94 -6.70 -7.71
CA VAL A 13 10.18 -5.77 -8.54
C VAL A 13 11.11 -4.56 -8.76
N ASN A 14 11.25 -4.08 -9.98
CA ASN A 14 12.16 -2.96 -10.33
C ASN A 14 11.77 -1.61 -9.72
N LEU A 15 11.10 -1.64 -8.57
CA LEU A 15 10.70 -0.55 -7.70
C LEU A 15 11.09 -0.99 -6.29
N ALA A 16 12.26 -0.54 -5.89
CA ALA A 16 12.97 -0.82 -4.66
C ALA A 16 12.12 -1.15 -3.42
N SER A 17 11.97 -2.41 -3.03
CA SER A 17 12.09 -2.80 -1.63
C SER A 17 12.23 -4.33 -1.49
N ARG A 18 12.97 -4.73 -0.50
CA ARG A 18 13.16 -6.14 -0.11
C ARG A 18 12.18 -6.45 1.01
N SER A 19 11.18 -7.32 0.84
CA SER A 19 10.20 -7.62 1.89
C SER A 19 10.17 -9.08 2.34
N ALA A 20 9.95 -9.32 3.63
CA ALA A 20 9.63 -10.63 4.16
C ALA A 20 8.20 -11.03 3.73
N ALA A 21 7.96 -12.31 3.46
CA ALA A 21 6.63 -12.80 3.12
C ALA A 21 5.63 -12.60 4.27
N ARG A 22 4.37 -12.27 3.95
CA ARG A 22 3.28 -12.04 4.88
C ARG A 22 2.22 -13.12 4.78
N LYS A 23 1.47 -13.30 5.87
CA LYS A 23 0.26 -14.14 5.87
C LYS A 23 -0.95 -13.43 5.27
N GLY A 24 -0.99 -12.09 5.26
CA GLY A 24 -2.09 -11.30 4.72
C GLY A 24 -1.80 -9.80 4.69
N PHE A 25 -2.65 -9.06 3.98
CA PHE A 25 -2.54 -7.61 3.77
C PHE A 25 -3.76 -6.84 4.29
N ASN A 26 -4.58 -7.47 5.13
CA ASN A 26 -5.89 -6.98 5.56
C ASN A 26 -5.92 -6.45 7.01
N VAL A 27 -4.77 -6.08 7.57
CA VAL A 27 -4.67 -5.54 8.94
C VAL A 27 -3.93 -4.23 8.92
N ALA A 28 -4.52 -3.18 9.49
CA ALA A 28 -3.84 -1.94 9.82
C ALA A 28 -3.39 -1.94 11.29
N LEU A 29 -2.33 -1.21 11.60
CA LEU A 29 -1.90 -0.87 12.96
C LEU A 29 -2.22 0.59 13.23
N ILE A 30 -3.07 0.87 14.19
CA ILE A 30 -3.22 2.19 14.81
C ILE A 30 -2.19 2.28 15.93
N LEU A 31 -1.33 3.31 15.88
CA LEU A 31 -0.29 3.56 16.87
C LEU A 31 -0.58 4.85 17.62
N GLY A 32 -0.91 4.76 18.90
CA GLY A 32 -1.32 5.89 19.69
C GLY A 32 -0.73 5.91 21.12
N PRO A 33 -0.97 7.01 21.86
CA PRO A 33 -0.38 7.27 23.17
C PRO A 33 -1.12 6.65 24.35
N SER A 34 -2.27 6.00 24.14
CA SER A 34 -3.08 5.44 25.22
C SER A 34 -2.31 4.39 26.03
N LYS A 35 -2.56 4.35 27.34
CA LYS A 35 -1.96 3.40 28.29
C LYS A 35 -2.80 2.12 28.46
N ALA A 36 -3.90 1.95 27.72
CA ALA A 36 -4.75 0.75 27.82
C ALA A 36 -3.99 -0.53 27.43
N ILE A 37 -3.04 -0.42 26.47
CA ILE A 37 -2.09 -1.49 26.18
C ILE A 37 -0.74 -1.08 26.76
N SER A 38 -0.12 -1.99 27.51
CA SER A 38 1.20 -1.73 28.08
C SER A 38 2.29 -1.75 27.01
N THR A 39 3.37 -0.99 27.22
CA THR A 39 4.55 -1.02 26.33
C THR A 39 5.27 -2.39 26.34
N GLY A 40 5.00 -3.25 27.32
CA GLY A 40 5.50 -4.64 27.35
C GLY A 40 4.70 -5.56 26.41
N GLU A 41 3.39 -5.38 26.29
CA GLU A 41 2.52 -6.09 25.36
C GLU A 41 2.65 -5.55 23.94
N ARG A 42 2.77 -4.23 23.78
CA ARG A 42 2.99 -3.47 22.55
C ARG A 42 1.86 -3.49 21.53
N VAL A 43 1.31 -4.63 21.18
CA VAL A 43 0.30 -4.75 20.12
C VAL A 43 -0.78 -5.74 20.54
N LYS A 44 -2.03 -5.34 20.38
CA LYS A 44 -3.20 -6.20 20.53
C LYS A 44 -4.09 -6.13 19.30
N ILE A 45 -4.65 -7.26 18.90
CA ILE A 45 -5.58 -7.36 17.77
C ILE A 45 -7.00 -7.27 18.28
N TYR A 46 -7.80 -6.39 17.67
CA TYR A 46 -9.22 -6.20 17.96
C TYR A 46 -10.07 -6.53 16.76
N THR A 47 -11.27 -7.02 17.00
CA THR A 47 -12.29 -7.32 15.98
C THR A 47 -13.49 -6.37 16.06
N SER A 48 -13.52 -5.52 17.09
CA SER A 48 -14.56 -4.50 17.27
C SER A 48 -14.11 -3.44 18.27
N VAL A 49 -14.72 -2.26 18.23
CA VAL A 49 -14.52 -1.20 19.23
C VAL A 49 -15.03 -1.60 20.63
N ALA A 50 -16.05 -2.46 20.70
CA ALA A 50 -16.56 -2.97 21.99
C ALA A 50 -15.50 -3.78 22.76
N ALA A 51 -14.68 -4.53 22.06
CA ALA A 51 -13.56 -5.26 22.68
C ALA A 51 -12.48 -4.31 23.22
N MET A 52 -12.28 -3.14 22.60
CA MET A 52 -11.35 -2.12 23.11
C MET A 52 -11.84 -1.52 24.44
N LEU A 53 -13.14 -1.25 24.57
CA LEU A 53 -13.70 -0.75 25.83
C LEU A 53 -13.51 -1.75 26.98
N GLN A 54 -13.62 -3.06 26.70
CA GLN A 54 -13.37 -4.10 27.71
C GLN A 54 -11.92 -4.14 28.19
N ASP A 55 -10.99 -3.72 27.34
CA ASP A 55 -9.56 -3.66 27.65
C ASP A 55 -9.13 -2.32 28.29
N GLY A 56 -10.09 -1.44 28.60
CA GLY A 56 -9.84 -0.20 29.33
C GLY A 56 -9.60 1.04 28.45
N PHE A 57 -9.81 0.96 27.13
CA PHE A 57 -9.94 2.15 26.32
C PHE A 57 -11.22 2.91 26.69
N THR A 58 -11.20 4.21 26.54
CA THR A 58 -12.37 5.08 26.68
C THR A 58 -12.73 5.70 25.33
N THR A 59 -13.94 6.23 25.23
CA THR A 59 -14.39 6.95 24.03
C THR A 59 -13.56 8.19 23.68
N ASP A 60 -12.84 8.73 24.68
CA ASP A 60 -11.99 9.91 24.52
C ASP A 60 -10.58 9.57 24.01
N ASN A 61 -10.21 8.28 23.97
CA ASN A 61 -8.90 7.88 23.45
C ASN A 61 -8.87 8.03 21.92
N PRO A 62 -7.78 8.59 21.37
CA PRO A 62 -7.64 8.74 19.92
C PRO A 62 -7.67 7.39 19.19
N GLU A 63 -7.17 6.33 19.79
CA GLU A 63 -7.22 4.96 19.24
C GLU A 63 -8.66 4.45 19.12
N TYR A 64 -9.53 4.78 20.09
CA TYR A 64 -10.96 4.40 20.02
C TYR A 64 -11.67 5.14 18.89
N THR A 65 -11.42 6.44 18.75
CA THR A 65 -11.98 7.26 17.66
C THR A 65 -11.54 6.75 16.30
N ALA A 66 -10.25 6.51 16.12
CA ALA A 66 -9.70 5.98 14.88
C ALA A 66 -10.22 4.56 14.57
N ALA A 67 -10.32 3.69 15.58
CA ALA A 67 -10.88 2.35 15.43
C ALA A 67 -12.37 2.39 15.07
N SER A 68 -13.12 3.33 15.62
CA SER A 68 -14.54 3.53 15.29
C SER A 68 -14.72 3.89 13.82
N LEU A 69 -13.89 4.78 13.29
CA LEU A 69 -13.85 5.12 11.87
C LEU A 69 -13.42 3.91 11.01
N TYR A 70 -12.41 3.18 11.44
CA TYR A 70 -11.94 1.99 10.73
C TYR A 70 -13.02 0.91 10.59
N PHE A 71 -13.68 0.55 11.69
CA PHE A 71 -14.74 -0.48 11.69
C PHE A 71 -16.07 -0.01 11.11
N SER A 72 -16.28 1.31 10.90
CA SER A 72 -17.47 1.84 10.23
C SER A 72 -17.45 1.62 8.72
N ALA A 73 -16.33 1.23 8.14
CA ALA A 73 -16.18 1.04 6.70
C ALA A 73 -17.15 -0.02 6.16
N THR A 74 -17.76 0.26 5.01
CA THR A 74 -18.78 -0.60 4.38
C THR A 74 -18.24 -1.95 3.91
N SER A 75 -16.92 -2.06 3.72
CA SER A 75 -16.23 -3.32 3.38
C SER A 75 -16.13 -4.30 4.54
N GLY A 76 -16.45 -3.88 5.78
CA GLY A 76 -16.47 -4.74 6.97
C GLY A 76 -15.11 -5.31 7.35
N PRO A 77 -14.10 -4.47 7.67
CA PRO A 77 -12.82 -4.98 8.12
C PRO A 77 -12.97 -5.81 9.40
N THR A 78 -12.31 -6.96 9.45
CA THR A 78 -12.52 -7.95 10.53
C THR A 78 -11.49 -7.87 11.65
N LYS A 79 -10.35 -7.21 11.40
CA LYS A 79 -9.23 -7.11 12.34
C LYS A 79 -8.57 -5.75 12.27
N LEU A 80 -8.16 -5.27 13.43
CA LEU A 80 -7.37 -4.06 13.61
C LEU A 80 -6.30 -4.33 14.66
N ALA A 81 -5.07 -4.01 14.37
CA ALA A 81 -4.01 -3.97 15.37
C ALA A 81 -4.01 -2.59 16.04
N VAL A 82 -3.87 -2.55 17.36
CA VAL A 82 -3.64 -1.33 18.12
C VAL A 82 -2.32 -1.46 18.84
N GLY A 83 -1.44 -0.49 18.64
CA GLY A 83 -0.09 -0.44 19.17
C GLY A 83 0.05 0.63 20.26
N ALA A 84 0.84 0.34 21.27
CA ALA A 84 1.15 1.27 22.34
C ALA A 84 2.43 2.03 22.06
N LYS A 85 2.37 3.36 22.12
CA LYS A 85 3.53 4.26 22.13
C LYS A 85 3.80 4.73 23.56
N GLY A 86 5.04 4.55 24.04
CA GLY A 86 5.48 5.11 25.32
C GLY A 86 5.52 6.64 25.31
N GLU A 87 5.34 7.27 26.48
CA GLU A 87 5.24 8.73 26.61
C GLU A 87 6.47 9.48 26.06
N ALA A 88 7.67 9.03 26.38
CA ALA A 88 8.94 9.61 25.91
C ALA A 88 9.50 8.92 24.66
N GLU A 89 8.73 7.99 24.06
CA GLU A 89 9.17 7.21 22.91
C GLU A 89 8.83 7.91 21.60
N SER A 90 9.74 7.86 20.61
CA SER A 90 9.40 8.34 19.27
C SER A 90 8.44 7.38 18.56
N PHE A 91 7.64 7.89 17.62
CA PHE A 91 6.76 7.06 16.81
C PHE A 91 7.53 5.98 16.04
N LEU A 92 8.72 6.31 15.53
CA LEU A 92 9.56 5.35 14.82
C LEU A 92 10.02 4.19 15.74
N ALA A 93 10.44 4.49 16.96
CA ALA A 93 10.84 3.46 17.93
C ALA A 93 9.66 2.57 18.31
N ALA A 94 8.49 3.18 18.57
CA ALA A 94 7.27 2.45 18.89
C ALA A 94 6.80 1.57 17.72
N ALA A 95 6.82 2.06 16.47
CA ALA A 95 6.47 1.29 15.28
C ALA A 95 7.38 0.07 15.09
N LYS A 96 8.69 0.22 15.27
CA LYS A 96 9.67 -0.88 15.23
C LYS A 96 9.40 -1.91 16.33
N ALA A 97 9.18 -1.46 17.57
CA ALA A 97 8.86 -2.35 18.69
C ALA A 97 7.53 -3.09 18.49
N CYS A 98 6.50 -2.44 17.91
CA CYS A 98 5.26 -3.10 17.52
C CYS A 98 5.52 -4.16 16.43
N ARG A 99 6.37 -3.87 15.46
CA ARG A 99 6.73 -4.81 14.39
C ARG A 99 7.44 -6.06 14.93
N GLU A 100 8.33 -5.90 15.91
CA GLU A 100 9.02 -7.02 16.56
C GLU A 100 8.06 -7.93 17.33
N LYS A 101 7.01 -7.36 17.94
CA LYS A 101 6.00 -8.13 18.70
C LYS A 101 4.97 -8.81 17.81
N ASN A 102 4.49 -8.09 16.81
CA ASN A 102 3.50 -8.60 15.86
C ASN A 102 3.75 -7.98 14.47
N GLY A 103 4.10 -8.82 13.49
CA GLY A 103 4.37 -8.42 12.12
C GLY A 103 3.17 -8.54 11.16
N GLU A 104 1.97 -8.87 11.62
CA GLU A 104 0.82 -9.17 10.75
C GLU A 104 0.17 -7.94 10.10
N TRP A 105 0.42 -6.73 10.61
CA TRP A 105 -0.15 -5.50 10.04
C TRP A 105 0.65 -4.99 8.83
N TYR A 106 -0.07 -4.44 7.85
CA TYR A 106 0.47 -3.92 6.60
C TYR A 106 0.53 -2.39 6.57
N VAL A 107 -0.50 -1.73 7.08
CA VAL A 107 -0.58 -0.26 7.12
C VAL A 107 -0.31 0.23 8.54
N LEU A 108 0.50 1.26 8.69
CA LEU A 108 0.73 2.00 9.93
C LEU A 108 -0.07 3.30 9.91
N ILE A 109 -0.87 3.54 10.95
CA ILE A 109 -1.64 4.78 11.16
C ILE A 109 -1.16 5.40 12.48
N PRO A 110 -0.21 6.34 12.46
CA PRO A 110 0.21 7.05 13.66
C PRO A 110 -0.83 8.12 14.02
N LEU A 111 -1.26 8.13 15.28
CA LEU A 111 -2.22 9.11 15.79
C LEU A 111 -1.49 10.28 16.43
N GLU A 112 -1.93 11.51 16.15
CA GLU A 112 -1.35 12.75 16.71
C GLU A 112 0.14 12.93 16.40
N ALA A 113 0.65 12.28 15.36
CA ALA A 113 2.03 12.42 14.90
C ALA A 113 2.22 13.79 14.22
N LYS A 114 3.34 14.44 14.52
CA LYS A 114 3.74 15.68 13.86
C LYS A 114 4.44 15.41 12.54
N ASP A 115 4.57 16.41 11.69
CA ASP A 115 5.25 16.29 10.39
C ASP A 115 6.64 15.68 10.47
N ALA A 116 7.41 16.02 11.52
CA ALA A 116 8.73 15.44 11.74
C ALA A 116 8.68 13.92 12.00
N ASP A 117 7.66 13.45 12.73
CA ASP A 117 7.42 12.02 12.97
C ASP A 117 6.97 11.34 11.68
N ILE A 118 6.05 11.96 10.93
CA ILE A 118 5.56 11.46 9.64
C ILE A 118 6.71 11.26 8.66
N LEU A 119 7.64 12.21 8.55
CA LEU A 119 8.80 12.08 7.67
C LEU A 119 9.72 10.93 8.05
N GLN A 120 9.99 10.73 9.35
CA GLN A 120 10.80 9.60 9.81
C GLN A 120 10.12 8.26 9.58
N LEU A 121 8.79 8.20 9.78
CA LEU A 121 7.99 7.00 9.52
C LEU A 121 7.90 6.70 8.01
N ALA A 122 7.78 7.74 7.17
CA ALA A 122 7.76 7.60 5.72
C ALA A 122 9.09 7.04 5.20
N GLU A 123 10.22 7.59 5.62
CA GLU A 123 11.54 7.07 5.28
C GLU A 123 11.73 5.60 5.72
N TRP A 124 11.28 5.28 6.92
CA TRP A 124 11.30 3.91 7.40
C TRP A 124 10.38 2.99 6.59
N ALA A 125 9.18 3.44 6.22
CA ALA A 125 8.22 2.64 5.46
C ALA A 125 8.76 2.25 4.06
N GLU A 126 9.50 3.16 3.40
CA GLU A 126 10.13 2.88 2.10
C GLU A 126 11.15 1.72 2.18
N ALA A 127 11.83 1.57 3.31
CA ALA A 127 12.87 0.57 3.53
C ALA A 127 12.39 -0.63 4.38
N ALA A 128 11.14 -0.62 4.85
CA ALA A 128 10.65 -1.61 5.80
C ALA A 128 10.59 -3.02 5.21
N SER A 129 10.98 -3.98 6.02
CA SER A 129 10.79 -5.40 5.76
C SER A 129 10.10 -6.05 6.96
N PRO A 130 8.92 -6.64 6.75
CA PRO A 130 8.11 -6.76 5.53
C PRO A 130 7.56 -5.43 5.01
N ASP A 131 7.18 -5.37 3.73
CA ASP A 131 6.62 -4.18 3.07
C ASP A 131 5.52 -3.55 3.92
N THR A 132 5.58 -2.23 4.12
CA THR A 132 4.69 -1.51 5.03
C THR A 132 4.27 -0.20 4.38
N LEU A 133 3.00 0.18 4.54
CA LEU A 133 2.50 1.49 4.15
C LEU A 133 2.32 2.37 5.37
N LEU A 134 2.59 3.65 5.21
CA LEU A 134 2.24 4.71 6.15
C LEU A 134 0.96 5.40 5.66
N ALA A 135 -0.03 5.56 6.55
CA ALA A 135 -1.23 6.34 6.27
C ALA A 135 -1.44 7.35 7.41
N TYR A 136 -1.67 8.62 7.08
CA TYR A 136 -1.82 9.67 8.07
C TYR A 136 -2.87 10.72 7.67
N THR A 137 -3.46 11.38 8.65
CA THR A 137 -4.34 12.52 8.49
C THR A 137 -3.60 13.80 8.90
N THR A 138 -3.76 14.85 8.15
CA THR A 138 -3.34 16.21 8.51
C THR A 138 -4.52 17.18 8.37
N SER A 139 -4.62 18.14 9.26
CA SER A 139 -5.57 19.27 9.17
C SER A 139 -4.83 20.61 8.98
N ASP A 140 -3.56 20.57 8.62
CA ASP A 140 -2.76 21.77 8.39
C ASP A 140 -3.08 22.34 7.01
N ASP A 141 -3.70 23.54 7.00
CA ASP A 141 -4.13 24.27 5.79
C ASP A 141 -2.99 24.65 4.86
N SER A 142 -1.73 24.61 5.32
CA SER A 142 -0.56 24.79 4.45
C SER A 142 -0.49 23.72 3.34
N ASN A 143 -1.16 22.59 3.52
CA ASN A 143 -1.29 21.54 2.52
C ASN A 143 -2.31 21.86 1.41
N LEU A 144 -3.11 22.91 1.56
CA LEU A 144 -4.19 23.29 0.62
C LEU A 144 -3.76 24.34 -0.41
N SER A 145 -2.53 24.86 -0.32
CA SER A 145 -2.03 25.88 -1.23
C SER A 145 -0.50 25.81 -1.33
N ASN A 146 0.06 26.51 -2.31
CA ASN A 146 1.52 26.63 -2.43
C ASN A 146 2.11 27.68 -1.44
N THR A 147 1.59 27.69 -0.23
CA THR A 147 2.06 28.60 0.84
C THR A 147 3.20 27.94 1.59
N VAL A 148 4.29 28.67 1.78
CA VAL A 148 5.41 28.23 2.61
C VAL A 148 5.19 28.77 4.02
N THR A 149 5.25 27.91 5.02
CA THR A 149 5.05 28.27 6.42
C THR A 149 6.40 28.54 7.11
N GLY A 150 6.40 29.47 8.09
CA GLY A 150 7.59 29.88 8.84
C GLY A 150 8.12 31.26 8.46
N GLU A 151 9.06 31.80 9.27
CA GLU A 151 9.75 33.04 8.98
C GLU A 151 10.80 32.88 7.87
N VAL A 152 11.24 34.02 7.29
CA VAL A 152 12.27 33.99 6.22
C VAL A 152 13.55 33.35 6.77
N GLY A 153 13.92 32.19 6.21
CA GLY A 153 15.04 31.35 6.66
C GLY A 153 14.65 30.08 7.41
N GLU A 154 13.40 29.97 7.91
CA GLU A 154 12.84 28.78 8.56
C GLU A 154 11.65 28.18 7.78
N GLN A 155 11.40 28.70 6.58
CA GLN A 155 10.28 28.29 5.76
C GLN A 155 10.39 26.82 5.34
N THR A 156 9.37 26.04 5.67
CA THR A 156 9.28 24.64 5.26
C THR A 156 8.05 24.40 4.38
N ASP A 157 8.23 23.63 3.33
CA ASP A 157 7.09 23.15 2.53
C ASP A 157 6.15 22.27 3.39
N ALA A 158 4.86 22.31 3.10
CA ALA A 158 3.86 21.45 3.69
C ALA A 158 4.19 19.95 3.50
N ILE A 159 3.66 19.09 4.39
CA ILE A 159 4.05 17.67 4.45
C ILE A 159 3.82 16.93 3.13
N PHE A 160 2.71 17.17 2.41
CA PHE A 160 2.44 16.52 1.12
C PHE A 160 3.53 16.85 0.09
N LYS A 161 3.91 18.13 -0.03
CA LYS A 161 4.94 18.57 -0.96
C LYS A 161 6.32 18.00 -0.61
N ARG A 162 6.63 17.89 0.70
CA ARG A 162 7.88 17.30 1.19
C ARG A 162 7.98 15.80 0.86
N LEU A 163 6.90 15.03 1.04
CA LEU A 163 6.88 13.61 0.72
C LEU A 163 6.90 13.38 -0.80
N LYS A 164 6.15 14.17 -1.56
CA LYS A 164 6.20 14.16 -3.04
C LYS A 164 7.62 14.42 -3.56
N SER A 165 8.31 15.45 -3.04
CA SER A 165 9.68 15.78 -3.46
C SER A 165 10.70 14.66 -3.21
N LYS A 166 10.44 13.82 -2.21
CA LYS A 166 11.24 12.62 -1.89
C LYS A 166 10.83 11.39 -2.71
N ASN A 167 9.77 11.51 -3.51
CA ASN A 167 9.20 10.43 -4.33
C ASN A 167 8.87 9.18 -3.51
N TYR A 168 8.27 9.37 -2.32
CA TYR A 168 7.92 8.27 -1.43
C TYR A 168 6.66 7.56 -1.91
N ARG A 169 6.80 6.29 -2.20
CA ARG A 169 5.73 5.44 -2.75
C ARG A 169 4.86 4.79 -1.68
N ARG A 170 5.35 4.72 -0.44
CA ARG A 170 4.70 3.99 0.65
C ARG A 170 4.01 4.90 1.66
N SER A 171 3.74 6.14 1.30
CA SER A 171 3.10 7.13 2.15
C SER A 171 1.79 7.61 1.55
N PHE A 172 0.68 7.44 2.29
CA PHE A 172 -0.67 7.90 1.94
C PHE A 172 -1.07 9.02 2.89
N GLY A 173 -1.14 10.24 2.39
CA GLY A 173 -1.54 11.42 3.16
C GLY A 173 -2.96 11.84 2.84
N MET A 174 -3.76 12.17 3.85
CA MET A 174 -5.11 12.70 3.71
C MET A 174 -5.24 14.01 4.48
N TYR A 175 -5.71 15.07 3.82
CA TYR A 175 -6.19 16.26 4.49
C TYR A 175 -7.62 16.03 4.94
N SER A 176 -7.93 16.29 6.21
CA SER A 176 -9.29 16.33 6.71
C SER A 176 -9.38 17.09 8.03
N GLY A 177 -10.47 17.86 8.22
CA GLY A 177 -10.89 18.42 9.51
C GLY A 177 -11.40 17.34 10.47
N THR A 178 -11.78 16.17 9.99
CA THR A 178 -12.11 15.02 10.85
C THR A 178 -10.81 14.35 11.33
N SER A 179 -10.59 14.32 12.65
CA SER A 179 -9.43 13.67 13.25
C SER A 179 -9.36 12.20 12.84
N HIS A 180 -8.18 11.75 12.44
CA HIS A 180 -7.90 10.36 12.07
C HIS A 180 -8.74 9.81 10.90
N ALA A 181 -9.24 10.68 10.01
CA ALA A 181 -10.09 10.31 8.87
C ALA A 181 -9.49 9.20 7.99
N VAL A 182 -8.17 9.14 7.86
CA VAL A 182 -7.47 8.08 7.11
C VAL A 182 -7.78 6.68 7.63
N ALA A 183 -8.17 6.53 8.90
CA ALA A 183 -8.57 5.24 9.44
C ALA A 183 -9.82 4.68 8.75
N ALA A 184 -10.79 5.51 8.35
CA ALA A 184 -11.94 5.08 7.55
C ALA A 184 -11.51 4.60 6.15
N VAL A 185 -10.55 5.30 5.51
CA VAL A 185 -9.99 4.89 4.21
C VAL A 185 -9.31 3.54 4.32
N MET A 186 -8.46 3.36 5.34
CA MET A 186 -7.76 2.10 5.55
C MET A 186 -8.70 0.99 6.02
N GLY A 187 -9.77 1.31 6.74
CA GLY A 187 -10.85 0.38 7.06
C GLY A 187 -11.52 -0.14 5.79
N TYR A 188 -11.83 0.74 4.83
CA TYR A 188 -12.35 0.33 3.53
C TYR A 188 -11.38 -0.58 2.79
N ALA A 189 -10.10 -0.20 2.69
CA ALA A 189 -9.08 -0.97 1.98
C ALA A 189 -8.82 -2.34 2.61
N MET A 190 -8.66 -2.41 3.93
CA MET A 190 -8.35 -3.65 4.66
C MET A 190 -9.56 -4.59 4.78
N GLY A 191 -10.77 -4.08 4.59
CA GLY A 191 -11.99 -4.89 4.57
C GLY A 191 -12.27 -5.56 3.22
N GLN A 192 -11.54 -5.21 2.15
CA GLN A 192 -11.72 -5.83 0.84
C GLN A 192 -11.23 -7.28 0.84
N ASN A 193 -12.03 -8.17 0.26
CA ASN A 193 -11.63 -9.56 0.05
C ASN A 193 -10.90 -9.70 -1.29
N THR A 194 -9.61 -9.42 -1.28
CA THR A 194 -8.74 -9.42 -2.48
C THR A 194 -8.45 -10.81 -3.05
N GLY A 195 -8.94 -11.89 -2.43
CA GLY A 195 -8.78 -13.27 -2.92
C GLY A 195 -9.86 -13.75 -3.88
N LEU A 196 -10.86 -12.91 -4.22
CA LEU A 196 -11.95 -13.24 -5.11
C LEU A 196 -11.69 -12.76 -6.55
N ASN A 197 -12.44 -13.36 -7.49
CA ASN A 197 -12.47 -12.86 -8.87
C ASN A 197 -13.08 -11.45 -8.91
N ASN A 198 -12.53 -10.59 -9.78
CA ASN A 198 -12.92 -9.18 -9.90
C ASN A 198 -12.91 -8.42 -8.55
N SER A 199 -11.93 -8.70 -7.71
CA SER A 199 -11.79 -8.10 -6.38
C SER A 199 -10.83 -6.91 -6.34
N ALA A 200 -10.16 -6.61 -7.44
CA ALA A 200 -9.35 -5.39 -7.55
C ALA A 200 -10.26 -4.16 -7.36
N PHE A 201 -9.81 -3.22 -6.53
CA PHE A 201 -10.59 -2.04 -6.17
C PHE A 201 -9.74 -0.79 -6.29
N THR A 202 -10.37 0.36 -6.38
CA THR A 202 -9.73 1.67 -6.21
C THR A 202 -10.29 2.40 -5.00
N LEU A 203 -9.52 3.31 -4.42
CA LEU A 203 -9.99 4.19 -3.35
C LEU A 203 -10.76 5.40 -3.87
N ALA A 204 -10.58 5.79 -5.13
CA ALA A 204 -11.27 6.91 -5.73
C ALA A 204 -12.79 6.77 -5.63
N TYR A 205 -13.45 7.87 -5.29
CA TYR A 205 -14.91 8.03 -5.22
C TYR A 205 -15.61 7.13 -4.19
N LYS A 206 -14.87 6.63 -3.18
CA LYS A 206 -15.47 5.85 -2.10
C LYS A 206 -16.05 6.75 -1.03
N LYS A 207 -17.16 6.29 -0.41
CA LYS A 207 -17.76 6.92 0.76
C LYS A 207 -17.05 6.48 2.03
N LEU A 208 -16.87 7.43 2.95
CA LEU A 208 -16.21 7.22 4.23
C LEU A 208 -17.22 7.47 5.37
N PRO A 209 -17.91 6.41 5.86
CA PRO A 209 -18.84 6.56 6.97
C PRO A 209 -18.14 7.12 8.21
N GLY A 210 -18.79 8.08 8.89
CA GLY A 210 -18.25 8.71 10.07
C GLY A 210 -17.25 9.86 9.82
N VAL A 211 -16.81 10.07 8.58
CA VAL A 211 -15.99 11.21 8.18
C VAL A 211 -16.88 12.31 7.63
N VAL A 212 -16.68 13.54 8.10
CA VAL A 212 -17.36 14.72 7.55
C VAL A 212 -16.58 15.19 6.32
N THR A 213 -17.29 15.57 5.26
CA THR A 213 -16.69 16.17 4.07
C THR A 213 -16.10 17.54 4.39
N ASP A 214 -14.90 17.79 3.89
CA ASP A 214 -14.24 19.08 4.04
C ASP A 214 -14.80 20.07 3.00
N ASP A 215 -15.06 21.32 3.44
CA ASP A 215 -15.54 22.41 2.59
C ASP A 215 -14.35 23.09 1.91
N LEU A 216 -13.86 22.48 0.84
CA LEU A 216 -12.71 22.95 0.09
C LEU A 216 -13.13 23.55 -1.26
N SER A 217 -12.47 24.64 -1.65
CA SER A 217 -12.63 25.20 -2.99
C SER A 217 -12.05 24.26 -4.06
N GLU A 218 -12.55 24.36 -5.29
CA GLU A 218 -12.03 23.59 -6.42
C GLU A 218 -10.51 23.76 -6.61
N THR A 219 -10.00 24.99 -6.43
CA THR A 219 -8.55 25.28 -6.53
C THR A 219 -7.75 24.54 -5.44
N GLN A 220 -8.28 24.41 -4.23
CA GLN A 220 -7.61 23.67 -3.15
C GLN A 220 -7.59 22.16 -3.46
N VAL A 221 -8.73 21.62 -3.91
CA VAL A 221 -8.80 20.20 -4.29
C VAL A 221 -7.85 19.90 -5.46
N GLN A 222 -7.83 20.77 -6.48
CA GLN A 222 -6.92 20.64 -7.62
C GLN A 222 -5.46 20.74 -7.19
N TYR A 223 -5.13 21.64 -6.26
CA TYR A 223 -3.77 21.71 -5.71
C TYR A 223 -3.36 20.44 -4.99
N VAL A 224 -4.25 19.85 -4.19
CA VAL A 224 -3.95 18.64 -3.39
C VAL A 224 -3.90 17.40 -4.29
N CYS A 225 -4.96 17.14 -5.03
CA CYS A 225 -5.13 15.89 -5.78
C CYS A 225 -4.59 15.99 -7.22
N GLY A 226 -4.65 17.17 -7.83
CA GLY A 226 -4.51 17.33 -9.27
C GLY A 226 -5.83 17.12 -10.01
N ASP A 227 -5.74 17.04 -11.32
CA ASP A 227 -6.81 16.68 -12.24
C ASP A 227 -6.24 15.93 -13.46
N SER A 228 -7.05 15.76 -14.52
CA SER A 228 -6.63 15.07 -15.75
C SER A 228 -5.49 15.77 -16.50
N GLU A 229 -5.22 17.05 -16.21
CA GLU A 229 -4.24 17.88 -16.93
C GLU A 229 -3.10 18.37 -16.04
N THR A 230 -3.37 18.54 -14.75
CA THR A 230 -2.44 19.16 -13.79
C THR A 230 -2.18 18.23 -12.60
N ALA A 231 -0.92 17.91 -12.36
CA ALA A 231 -0.53 17.12 -11.19
C ALA A 231 -0.60 17.95 -9.91
N GLY A 232 -1.35 17.47 -8.91
CA GLY A 232 -1.40 18.03 -7.55
C GLY A 232 -0.15 17.73 -6.73
N VAL A 233 -0.24 17.93 -5.41
CA VAL A 233 0.82 17.55 -4.46
C VAL A 233 0.70 16.10 -3.98
N ASN A 234 -0.16 15.29 -4.61
CA ASN A 234 -0.40 13.88 -4.34
C ASN A 234 -0.94 13.62 -2.92
N GLY A 235 -1.74 14.54 -2.40
CA GLY A 235 -2.55 14.34 -1.21
C GLY A 235 -3.93 13.81 -1.57
N ASN A 236 -4.71 13.49 -0.54
CA ASN A 236 -6.08 13.00 -0.68
C ASN A 236 -7.03 13.83 0.17
N VAL A 237 -8.27 14.00 -0.28
CA VAL A 237 -9.32 14.76 0.40
C VAL A 237 -10.64 14.01 0.36
N TYR A 238 -11.53 14.30 1.32
CA TYR A 238 -12.91 13.81 1.29
C TYR A 238 -13.87 14.99 1.15
N VAL A 239 -14.48 15.12 -0.01
CA VAL A 239 -15.23 16.31 -0.40
C VAL A 239 -16.60 15.96 -0.95
N ARG A 240 -17.50 16.95 -0.93
CA ARG A 240 -18.82 16.86 -1.56
C ARG A 240 -18.78 17.44 -2.95
N ARG A 241 -19.19 16.65 -3.94
CA ARG A 241 -19.33 17.09 -5.35
C ARG A 241 -20.81 17.28 -5.71
N SER A 242 -21.12 18.43 -6.34
CA SER A 242 -22.48 18.78 -6.82
C SER A 242 -23.57 18.62 -5.75
N ASP A 243 -23.29 18.94 -4.51
CA ASP A 243 -24.18 18.81 -3.35
C ASP A 243 -24.80 17.42 -3.11
N ALA A 244 -24.33 16.39 -3.83
CA ALA A 244 -24.94 15.07 -3.85
C ALA A 244 -23.97 13.92 -3.55
N TYR A 245 -22.71 14.07 -3.88
CA TYR A 245 -21.74 12.95 -3.84
C TYR A 245 -20.60 13.24 -2.86
N ASP A 246 -20.62 12.56 -1.71
CA ASP A 246 -19.52 12.57 -0.76
C ASP A 246 -18.51 11.53 -1.22
N VAL A 247 -17.31 11.96 -1.59
CA VAL A 247 -16.31 11.09 -2.26
C VAL A 247 -14.89 11.37 -1.80
N LEU A 248 -14.12 10.29 -1.67
CA LEU A 248 -12.67 10.35 -1.53
C LEU A 248 -12.05 10.68 -2.89
N GLN A 249 -11.16 11.65 -2.92
CA GLN A 249 -10.27 11.99 -4.03
C GLN A 249 -8.82 12.01 -3.55
N GLU A 250 -7.86 11.33 -4.21
CA GLU A 250 -8.14 10.47 -5.33
C GLU A 250 -7.68 9.01 -5.05
N GLY A 251 -7.04 8.76 -3.91
CA GLY A 251 -6.50 7.46 -3.55
C GLY A 251 -5.03 7.28 -3.96
N CYS A 252 -4.27 8.39 -4.10
CA CYS A 252 -2.87 8.33 -4.51
C CYS A 252 -1.89 8.35 -3.33
N MET A 253 -0.71 7.75 -3.55
CA MET A 253 0.46 7.79 -2.69
C MET A 253 1.27 9.06 -2.95
N ALA A 254 2.24 9.38 -2.10
CA ALA A 254 2.99 10.62 -2.22
C ALA A 254 3.82 10.75 -3.51
N ASP A 255 4.21 9.65 -4.15
CA ASP A 255 4.85 9.66 -5.49
C ASP A 255 3.86 9.82 -6.66
N GLY A 256 2.55 9.78 -6.39
CA GLY A 256 1.47 9.83 -7.37
C GLY A 256 1.00 8.46 -7.87
N THR A 257 1.60 7.36 -7.42
CA THR A 257 1.09 6.01 -7.70
C THR A 257 -0.22 5.79 -6.93
N TYR A 258 -1.16 5.03 -7.48
CA TYR A 258 -2.39 4.71 -6.75
C TYR A 258 -2.18 3.64 -5.68
N PHE A 259 -2.90 3.79 -4.56
CA PHE A 259 -2.83 2.85 -3.42
C PHE A 259 -3.06 1.39 -3.83
N ASP A 260 -4.04 1.17 -4.70
CA ASP A 260 -4.39 -0.17 -5.19
C ASP A 260 -3.28 -0.81 -6.02
N GLU A 261 -2.53 -0.03 -6.79
CA GLU A 261 -1.35 -0.53 -7.52
C GLU A 261 -0.25 -0.99 -6.56
N VAL A 262 0.05 -0.18 -5.53
CA VAL A 262 1.08 -0.54 -4.53
C VAL A 262 0.67 -1.78 -3.76
N LEU A 263 -0.57 -1.85 -3.29
CA LEU A 263 -1.11 -3.00 -2.57
C LEU A 263 -1.05 -4.28 -3.41
N ASN A 264 -1.57 -4.24 -4.64
CA ASN A 264 -1.65 -5.42 -5.50
C ASN A 264 -0.26 -5.91 -5.94
N LEU A 265 0.70 -5.01 -6.19
CA LEU A 265 2.08 -5.38 -6.49
C LEU A 265 2.76 -6.05 -5.28
N ASP A 266 2.55 -5.53 -4.06
CA ASP A 266 3.08 -6.16 -2.85
C ASP A 266 2.45 -7.54 -2.61
N MET A 267 1.15 -7.68 -2.88
CA MET A 267 0.45 -8.96 -2.80
C MET A 267 0.95 -9.97 -3.84
N LEU A 268 1.11 -9.57 -5.10
CA LEU A 268 1.65 -10.42 -6.16
C LEU A 268 3.07 -10.90 -5.83
N LYS A 269 3.94 -9.99 -5.42
CA LYS A 269 5.30 -10.31 -4.98
C LYS A 269 5.31 -11.32 -3.84
N ASN A 270 4.45 -11.12 -2.84
CA ASN A 270 4.32 -12.03 -1.72
C ASN A 270 3.80 -13.41 -2.15
N GLU A 271 2.81 -13.46 -3.03
CA GLU A 271 2.26 -14.70 -3.57
C GLU A 271 3.31 -15.50 -4.35
N ILE A 272 4.12 -14.83 -5.18
CA ILE A 272 5.23 -15.46 -5.88
C ILE A 272 6.23 -16.07 -4.90
N VAL A 273 6.64 -15.31 -3.88
CA VAL A 273 7.59 -15.81 -2.86
C VAL A 273 7.05 -17.05 -2.15
N LEU A 274 5.79 -17.01 -1.72
CA LEU A 274 5.16 -18.15 -1.03
C LEU A 274 5.01 -19.35 -1.95
N SER A 275 4.53 -19.16 -3.19
CA SER A 275 4.33 -20.25 -4.16
C SER A 275 5.65 -20.94 -4.52
N VAL A 276 6.73 -20.18 -4.69
CA VAL A 276 8.05 -20.75 -4.94
C VAL A 276 8.59 -21.49 -3.71
N MET A 277 8.41 -20.94 -2.50
CA MET A 277 8.79 -21.62 -1.26
C MET A 277 8.02 -22.92 -1.05
N ASP A 278 6.72 -22.93 -1.33
CA ASP A 278 5.90 -24.13 -1.23
C ASP A 278 6.39 -25.19 -2.23
N LEU A 279 6.76 -24.81 -3.45
CA LEU A 279 7.37 -25.72 -4.42
C LEU A 279 8.71 -26.29 -3.89
N LEU A 280 9.60 -25.42 -3.40
CA LEU A 280 10.92 -25.84 -2.89
C LEU A 280 10.81 -26.78 -1.69
N THR A 281 9.79 -26.62 -0.84
CA THR A 281 9.60 -27.44 0.35
C THR A 281 8.81 -28.72 0.09
N SER A 282 7.95 -28.74 -0.94
CA SER A 282 7.12 -29.90 -1.27
C SER A 282 7.85 -30.98 -2.06
N GLN A 283 8.98 -30.64 -2.69
CA GLN A 283 9.76 -31.58 -3.48
C GLN A 283 11.12 -31.89 -2.83
N PRO A 284 11.60 -33.14 -2.89
CA PRO A 284 12.89 -33.51 -2.35
C PRO A 284 14.06 -32.74 -3.01
N LYS A 285 13.91 -32.38 -4.29
CA LYS A 285 14.90 -31.65 -5.08
C LYS A 285 14.25 -31.08 -6.34
N ILE A 286 14.53 -29.81 -6.64
CA ILE A 286 14.36 -29.24 -7.97
C ILE A 286 15.73 -29.25 -8.66
N PRO A 287 15.90 -30.01 -9.77
CA PRO A 287 17.18 -30.07 -10.45
C PRO A 287 17.47 -28.75 -11.19
N ASP A 288 18.75 -28.37 -11.23
CA ASP A 288 19.22 -27.22 -12.02
C ASP A 288 19.31 -27.61 -13.51
N THR A 289 18.17 -27.71 -14.13
CA THR A 289 17.92 -28.09 -15.54
C THR A 289 16.72 -27.31 -16.07
N GLU A 290 16.59 -27.25 -17.40
CA GLU A 290 15.42 -26.59 -18.01
C GLU A 290 14.04 -27.08 -17.45
N PRO A 291 13.80 -28.40 -17.28
CA PRO A 291 12.57 -28.87 -16.63
C PRO A 291 12.41 -28.40 -15.17
N GLY A 292 13.51 -28.30 -14.42
CA GLY A 292 13.47 -27.80 -13.04
C GLY A 292 13.14 -26.32 -12.97
N VAL A 293 13.75 -25.50 -13.82
CA VAL A 293 13.43 -24.06 -13.96
C VAL A 293 11.99 -23.88 -14.43
N ASN A 294 11.52 -24.66 -15.40
CA ASN A 294 10.14 -24.61 -15.89
C ASN A 294 9.12 -24.95 -14.79
N SER A 295 9.46 -25.78 -13.80
CA SER A 295 8.57 -26.01 -12.65
C SER A 295 8.41 -24.76 -11.76
N ILE A 296 9.48 -23.96 -11.61
CA ILE A 296 9.41 -22.67 -10.90
C ILE A 296 8.58 -21.66 -11.72
N VAL A 297 8.82 -21.58 -13.03
CA VAL A 297 8.04 -20.70 -13.94
C VAL A 297 6.55 -21.07 -13.90
N ALA A 298 6.20 -22.35 -13.82
CA ALA A 298 4.80 -22.79 -13.75
C ALA A 298 4.07 -22.28 -12.49
N VAL A 299 4.70 -22.34 -11.31
CA VAL A 299 4.08 -21.83 -10.08
C VAL A 299 3.97 -20.30 -10.09
N ILE A 300 4.94 -19.60 -10.70
CA ILE A 300 4.88 -18.14 -10.88
C ILE A 300 3.73 -17.77 -11.84
N ASN A 301 3.55 -18.50 -12.94
CA ASN A 301 2.40 -18.31 -13.83
C ASN A 301 1.08 -18.47 -13.08
N THR A 302 0.95 -19.52 -12.26
CA THR A 302 -0.25 -19.72 -11.43
C THR A 302 -0.49 -18.56 -10.45
N ALA A 303 0.58 -17.99 -9.86
CA ALA A 303 0.46 -16.79 -9.05
C ALA A 303 -0.04 -15.59 -9.86
N CYS A 304 0.50 -15.35 -11.07
CA CYS A 304 0.05 -14.27 -11.95
C CYS A 304 -1.43 -14.46 -12.39
N GLU A 305 -1.86 -15.68 -12.68
CA GLU A 305 -3.26 -15.97 -13.04
C GLU A 305 -4.26 -15.56 -11.95
N LYS A 306 -3.90 -15.69 -10.66
CA LYS A 306 -4.75 -15.20 -9.56
C LYS A 306 -4.98 -13.69 -9.68
N PHE A 307 -3.96 -12.92 -10.08
CA PHE A 307 -4.06 -11.47 -10.24
C PHE A 307 -4.72 -11.05 -11.56
N VAL A 308 -4.72 -11.89 -12.59
CA VAL A 308 -5.59 -11.74 -13.75
C VAL A 308 -7.04 -11.93 -13.34
N ASN A 309 -7.34 -12.99 -12.60
CA ASN A 309 -8.70 -13.29 -12.14
C ASN A 309 -9.23 -12.23 -11.16
N SER A 310 -8.36 -11.62 -10.34
CA SER A 310 -8.75 -10.49 -9.47
C SER A 310 -9.07 -9.21 -10.25
N GLY A 311 -8.63 -9.09 -11.50
CA GLY A 311 -8.80 -7.90 -12.35
C GLY A 311 -7.66 -6.88 -12.19
N PHE A 312 -6.57 -7.20 -11.51
CA PHE A 312 -5.40 -6.32 -11.41
C PHE A 312 -4.52 -6.38 -12.66
N ILE A 313 -4.30 -7.56 -13.22
CA ILE A 313 -3.55 -7.76 -14.46
C ILE A 313 -4.55 -7.91 -15.61
N ALA A 314 -4.31 -7.24 -16.74
CA ALA A 314 -5.15 -7.33 -17.92
C ALA A 314 -4.31 -7.34 -19.21
N PRO A 315 -4.86 -7.95 -20.31
CA PRO A 315 -4.23 -7.91 -21.62
C PRO A 315 -3.86 -6.50 -22.07
N GLY A 316 -2.75 -6.36 -22.78
CA GLY A 316 -2.33 -5.09 -23.31
C GLY A 316 -0.95 -5.11 -23.92
N VAL A 317 -0.49 -3.95 -24.38
CA VAL A 317 0.80 -3.78 -25.04
C VAL A 317 1.88 -3.53 -23.99
N TRP A 318 2.99 -4.25 -24.10
CA TRP A 318 4.17 -4.06 -23.26
C TRP A 318 4.97 -2.82 -23.70
N ASN A 319 5.14 -1.87 -22.77
CA ASN A 319 5.89 -0.63 -22.98
C ASN A 319 7.11 -0.48 -22.05
N GLY A 320 7.51 -1.56 -21.37
CA GLY A 320 8.56 -1.56 -20.35
C GLY A 320 10.00 -1.80 -20.88
N GLY A 321 10.21 -1.67 -22.18
CA GLY A 321 11.52 -1.95 -22.79
C GLY A 321 11.71 -3.44 -23.13
N THR A 322 12.92 -3.82 -23.56
CA THR A 322 13.25 -5.22 -23.93
C THR A 322 13.67 -6.01 -22.70
N VAL A 323 13.03 -7.16 -22.49
CA VAL A 323 13.40 -8.14 -21.43
C VAL A 323 13.55 -9.50 -22.10
N LEU A 324 14.76 -10.00 -22.20
CA LEU A 324 15.08 -11.23 -22.97
C LEU A 324 14.46 -11.21 -24.36
N THR A 325 13.48 -12.09 -24.61
CA THR A 325 12.76 -12.20 -25.90
C THR A 325 11.58 -11.24 -26.02
N LEU A 326 11.11 -10.65 -24.92
CA LEU A 326 9.99 -9.69 -24.90
C LEU A 326 10.48 -8.32 -25.37
N LYS A 327 9.91 -7.83 -26.47
CA LYS A 327 10.24 -6.52 -27.05
C LYS A 327 9.16 -5.49 -26.69
N ASN A 328 9.58 -4.22 -26.67
CA ASN A 328 8.61 -3.10 -26.60
C ASN A 328 7.60 -3.19 -27.76
N GLY A 329 6.34 -2.95 -27.48
CA GLY A 329 5.24 -3.05 -28.45
C GLY A 329 4.64 -4.47 -28.58
N THR A 330 5.17 -5.48 -27.90
CA THR A 330 4.59 -6.84 -27.92
C THR A 330 3.26 -6.86 -27.14
N THR A 331 2.22 -7.49 -27.71
CA THR A 331 0.96 -7.73 -26.99
C THR A 331 1.11 -8.86 -26.02
N LEU A 332 0.71 -8.64 -24.78
CA LEU A 332 0.59 -9.64 -23.73
C LEU A 332 -0.88 -10.09 -23.66
N ASP A 333 -1.21 -11.22 -24.28
CA ASP A 333 -2.60 -11.70 -24.39
C ASP A 333 -3.21 -12.09 -23.03
N ALA A 334 -2.40 -12.58 -22.10
CA ALA A 334 -2.80 -12.84 -20.71
C ALA A 334 -2.55 -11.66 -19.77
N GLY A 335 -1.96 -10.54 -20.27
CA GLY A 335 -1.53 -9.42 -19.46
C GLY A 335 -0.22 -9.63 -18.73
N TYR A 336 0.40 -10.80 -18.84
CA TYR A 336 1.70 -11.09 -18.25
C TYR A 336 2.50 -12.10 -19.08
N ILE A 337 3.81 -12.16 -18.83
CA ILE A 337 4.70 -13.20 -19.31
C ILE A 337 5.78 -13.47 -18.27
N VAL A 338 6.13 -14.73 -18.07
CA VAL A 338 7.23 -15.15 -17.21
C VAL A 338 8.34 -15.75 -18.10
N LEU A 339 9.53 -15.19 -18.01
CA LEU A 339 10.69 -15.56 -18.81
C LEU A 339 11.82 -15.98 -17.88
N SER A 340 12.62 -16.97 -18.27
CA SER A 340 13.85 -17.37 -17.60
C SER A 340 15.03 -17.29 -18.55
N GLU A 341 16.20 -16.98 -18.02
CA GLU A 341 17.43 -17.18 -18.77
C GLU A 341 17.69 -18.70 -18.96
N PRO A 342 18.31 -19.12 -20.07
CA PRO A 342 18.66 -20.53 -20.29
C PRO A 342 19.63 -21.03 -19.22
N VAL A 343 19.44 -22.25 -18.74
CA VAL A 343 20.36 -22.90 -17.81
C VAL A 343 21.77 -23.01 -18.41
N ALA A 344 21.87 -23.15 -19.75
CA ALA A 344 23.14 -23.23 -20.45
C ALA A 344 24.01 -21.97 -20.30
N ASP A 345 23.40 -20.81 -20.14
CA ASP A 345 24.07 -19.51 -20.03
C ASP A 345 24.50 -19.18 -18.58
N GLN A 346 24.12 -20.01 -17.63
CA GLN A 346 24.43 -19.80 -16.22
C GLN A 346 25.91 -19.97 -15.93
N SER A 347 26.49 -19.08 -15.12
CA SER A 347 27.88 -19.18 -14.71
C SER A 347 28.15 -20.43 -13.84
N GLN A 348 29.37 -20.99 -13.90
CA GLN A 348 29.74 -22.10 -13.03
C GLN A 348 29.65 -21.71 -11.54
N ALA A 349 29.98 -20.47 -11.19
CA ALA A 349 29.90 -19.96 -9.82
C ALA A 349 28.46 -19.96 -9.28
N ASP A 350 27.46 -19.61 -10.11
CA ASP A 350 26.05 -19.63 -9.71
C ASP A 350 25.53 -21.07 -9.60
N ARG A 351 25.96 -21.99 -10.48
CA ARG A 351 25.67 -23.43 -10.37
C ARG A 351 26.23 -24.02 -9.08
N ASP A 352 27.48 -23.71 -8.75
CA ASP A 352 28.12 -24.15 -7.51
C ASP A 352 27.44 -23.60 -6.27
N ALA A 353 26.92 -22.36 -6.37
CA ALA A 353 26.10 -21.71 -5.34
C ALA A 353 24.65 -22.19 -5.32
N ARG A 354 24.25 -23.13 -6.21
CA ARG A 354 22.87 -23.68 -6.34
C ARG A 354 21.81 -22.63 -6.55
N LYS A 355 22.12 -21.57 -7.29
CA LYS A 355 21.16 -20.55 -7.69
C LYS A 355 20.43 -20.99 -8.95
N ALA A 356 19.14 -20.70 -9.04
CA ALA A 356 18.42 -20.79 -10.30
C ALA A 356 18.85 -19.67 -11.26
N PRO A 357 18.73 -19.85 -12.59
CA PRO A 357 18.85 -18.75 -13.54
C PRO A 357 17.86 -17.63 -13.21
N PRO A 358 18.16 -16.36 -13.54
CA PRO A 358 17.23 -15.25 -13.37
C PRO A 358 15.89 -15.49 -14.05
N ILE A 359 14.81 -15.21 -13.33
CA ILE A 359 13.44 -15.31 -13.83
C ILE A 359 12.81 -13.92 -13.80
N TYR A 360 12.22 -13.50 -14.91
CA TYR A 360 11.63 -12.20 -15.12
C TYR A 360 10.10 -12.32 -15.24
N VAL A 361 9.37 -11.56 -14.44
CA VAL A 361 7.90 -11.48 -14.47
C VAL A 361 7.51 -10.11 -15.01
N CYS A 362 6.99 -10.08 -16.23
CA CYS A 362 6.53 -8.86 -16.89
C CYS A 362 5.01 -8.86 -16.87
N ILE A 363 4.43 -7.82 -16.28
CA ILE A 363 2.97 -7.68 -16.12
C ILE A 363 2.47 -6.37 -16.73
N LYS A 364 1.22 -6.36 -17.18
CA LYS A 364 0.47 -5.18 -17.59
C LYS A 364 -0.70 -5.00 -16.61
N THR A 365 -0.72 -3.90 -15.87
CA THR A 365 -1.80 -3.58 -14.94
C THR A 365 -3.05 -3.11 -15.68
N ALA A 366 -4.24 -3.45 -15.18
CA ALA A 366 -5.52 -3.01 -15.74
C ALA A 366 -5.74 -1.51 -15.54
N GLY A 367 -5.27 -0.97 -14.41
CA GLY A 367 -5.60 0.39 -13.98
C GLY A 367 -7.07 0.54 -13.57
N ALA A 368 -7.45 1.76 -13.18
CA ALA A 368 -8.83 2.15 -12.92
C ALA A 368 -9.21 3.39 -13.72
N ILE A 369 -10.50 3.54 -14.06
CA ILE A 369 -10.99 4.73 -14.76
C ILE A 369 -11.46 5.73 -13.71
N HIS A 370 -10.79 6.88 -13.63
CA HIS A 370 -11.15 7.98 -12.74
C HIS A 370 -11.79 9.15 -13.48
N TYR A 371 -11.51 9.35 -14.77
CA TYR A 371 -12.03 10.46 -15.56
C TYR A 371 -12.75 9.95 -16.80
N VAL A 372 -13.93 10.51 -17.10
CA VAL A 372 -14.74 10.15 -18.26
C VAL A 372 -15.14 11.42 -19.02
N THR A 373 -14.80 11.48 -20.32
CA THR A 373 -15.26 12.56 -21.20
C THR A 373 -16.32 12.00 -22.15
N ILE A 374 -17.51 12.60 -22.16
CA ILE A 374 -18.63 12.21 -23.03
C ILE A 374 -18.96 13.36 -23.96
N ALA A 375 -18.83 13.15 -25.28
CA ALA A 375 -19.27 14.09 -26.30
C ALA A 375 -20.64 13.65 -26.86
N VAL A 376 -21.66 14.48 -26.70
CA VAL A 376 -23.00 14.25 -27.25
C VAL A 376 -23.15 15.10 -28.51
N ASN A 377 -23.22 14.46 -29.69
CA ASN A 377 -23.45 15.13 -30.95
C ASN A 377 -24.94 15.03 -31.30
N VAL A 378 -25.63 16.16 -31.44
CA VAL A 378 -27.04 16.24 -31.83
C VAL A 378 -27.13 16.82 -33.25
N ASN A 379 -27.69 16.03 -34.16
CA ASN A 379 -28.09 16.52 -35.49
C ASN A 379 -29.59 16.89 -35.48
N ARG A 380 -29.95 18.12 -35.87
CA ARG A 380 -31.35 18.60 -35.98
C ARG A 380 -31.75 18.65 -37.44
#